data_d32a0c4745a1ddfd1e77395c44bebf72
#
_entry.id   d32a0c4745a1ddfd1e77395c44bebf72
#
_cell.length_a   1.000
_cell.length_b   1.000
_cell.length_c   1.000
_cell.angle_alpha   90.00
_cell.angle_beta   90.00
_cell.angle_gamma   90.00
#
_symmetry.space_group_name_H-M   'P 1'
#
loop_
_entity.id
_entity.type
_entity.pdbx_description
1 polymer ?
#
loop_
_entity_poly.entity_id
_entity_poly.type
_entity_poly.pdbx_seq_one_letter_code
_entity_poly.pdbx_strand_id
1 'polypeptide(L)'
;FYHYGTSREMISSTLSIQNLVYDQRRIMHLGVKPHPSIFIQNALCKTALTEQNSNTWIENSCVGEHWQLHGSNIITGVPENDWHVDLPLGVCLDMVPIDTPLPNAYALRPYGMHDAFRGDITLPDTTYMGVSMSEWASLRGVNLEDIQPQADLQAARIFPISQDMKALERMLNWMVSNAGDVEAREMWLKAPKVCANELSDQANLRRLQAQREDFRSQNLTALAANHRRSVFYQTNLDDMA
;
A
#
# COMPACT_ATOMS: atom_id res chain seq x y z
N PHE A 1 -4.95 13.53 23.32
CA PHE A 1 -4.81 12.09 23.08
C PHE A 1 -4.88 11.81 21.59
N TYR A 2 -3.85 11.17 21.04
CA TYR A 2 -3.79 10.79 19.63
C TYR A 2 -3.95 9.26 19.54
N HIS A 3 -4.88 8.82 18.71
CA HIS A 3 -5.22 7.41 18.57
C HIS A 3 -4.80 6.87 17.19
N TYR A 4 -4.26 5.68 17.15
CA TYR A 4 -3.77 4.99 15.95
C TYR A 4 -4.48 3.65 15.73
N GLY A 5 -5.75 3.55 16.15
CA GLY A 5 -6.50 2.29 16.11
C GLY A 5 -7.00 1.87 14.74
N THR A 6 -7.09 2.79 13.79
CA THR A 6 -7.55 2.51 12.42
C THR A 6 -6.60 3.13 11.40
N SER A 7 -6.64 2.61 10.17
CA SER A 7 -5.85 3.13 9.04
C SER A 7 -6.07 4.62 8.80
N ARG A 8 -7.33 5.08 8.90
CA ARG A 8 -7.69 6.48 8.78
C ARG A 8 -7.08 7.34 9.88
N GLU A 9 -7.13 6.87 11.12
CA GLU A 9 -6.63 7.60 12.28
C GLU A 9 -5.11 7.72 12.27
N MET A 10 -4.39 6.79 11.67
CA MET A 10 -2.95 6.88 11.49
C MET A 10 -2.55 8.18 10.79
N ILE A 11 -3.16 8.49 9.66
CA ILE A 11 -2.86 9.70 8.90
C ILE A 11 -3.31 10.96 9.64
N SER A 12 -4.55 11.00 10.14
CA SER A 12 -5.10 12.18 10.81
C SER A 12 -4.38 12.51 12.13
N SER A 13 -4.03 11.51 12.93
CA SER A 13 -3.27 11.68 14.16
C SER A 13 -1.83 12.15 13.89
N THR A 14 -1.17 11.58 12.88
CA THR A 14 0.18 12.01 12.48
C THR A 14 0.17 13.45 11.99
N LEU A 15 -0.81 13.83 11.16
CA LEU A 15 -0.98 15.21 10.70
C LEU A 15 -1.19 16.18 11.89
N SER A 16 -2.03 15.80 12.84
CA SER A 16 -2.29 16.62 14.03
C SER A 16 -1.04 16.80 14.90
N ILE A 17 -0.24 15.73 15.08
CA ILE A 17 1.02 15.80 15.83
C ILE A 17 2.03 16.69 15.09
N GLN A 18 2.18 16.59 13.79
CA GLN A 18 3.07 17.45 13.02
C GLN A 18 2.69 18.93 13.16
N ASN A 19 1.40 19.25 13.14
CA ASN A 19 0.91 20.62 13.26
C ASN A 19 1.13 21.23 14.65
N LEU A 20 1.39 20.44 15.70
CA LEU A 20 1.77 20.95 17.01
C LEU A 20 3.15 21.62 17.03
N VAL A 21 4.06 21.12 16.19
CA VAL A 21 5.46 21.59 16.18
C VAL A 21 5.69 22.64 15.11
N TYR A 22 5.08 22.45 13.92
CA TYR A 22 5.28 23.33 12.78
C TYR A 22 4.05 23.35 11.87
N ASP A 23 3.61 24.54 11.48
CA ASP A 23 2.46 24.69 10.58
C ASP A 23 2.80 24.10 9.19
N GLN A 24 2.15 22.99 8.83
CA GLN A 24 2.35 22.29 7.58
C GLN A 24 2.08 23.16 6.34
N ARG A 25 1.21 24.18 6.47
CA ARG A 25 0.95 25.14 5.39
C ARG A 25 2.20 25.92 5.01
N ARG A 26 3.10 26.17 5.96
CA ARG A 26 4.39 26.84 5.67
C ARG A 26 5.34 25.92 4.91
N ILE A 27 5.36 24.62 5.23
CA ILE A 27 6.15 23.64 4.49
C ILE A 27 5.65 23.53 3.05
N MET A 28 4.35 23.51 2.84
CA MET A 28 3.75 23.48 1.52
C MET A 28 4.07 24.74 0.71
N HIS A 29 4.09 25.89 1.33
CA HIS A 29 4.50 27.15 0.68
C HIS A 29 5.92 27.07 0.15
N LEU A 30 6.78 26.26 0.76
CA LEU A 30 8.14 26.00 0.28
C LEU A 30 8.21 24.88 -0.79
N GLY A 31 7.07 24.33 -1.20
CA GLY A 31 7.00 23.28 -2.22
C GLY A 31 7.60 21.93 -1.80
N VAL A 32 7.67 21.65 -0.50
CA VAL A 32 8.30 20.41 0.02
C VAL A 32 7.45 19.18 -0.26
N LYS A 33 6.13 19.30 -0.22
CA LYS A 33 5.18 18.24 -0.56
C LYS A 33 3.87 18.84 -1.07
N PRO A 34 3.15 18.14 -1.96
CA PRO A 34 1.96 18.71 -2.61
C PRO A 34 0.75 18.84 -1.67
N HIS A 35 0.66 18.03 -0.60
CA HIS A 35 -0.41 18.12 0.40
C HIS A 35 0.10 17.71 1.80
N PRO A 36 -0.36 18.36 2.90
CA PRO A 36 0.09 18.05 4.27
C PRO A 36 -0.11 16.60 4.68
N SER A 37 -1.18 15.95 4.23
CA SER A 37 -1.54 14.57 4.59
C SER A 37 -0.90 13.52 3.68
N ILE A 38 0.13 13.86 2.90
CA ILE A 38 0.95 12.91 2.16
C ILE A 38 2.19 12.58 3.00
N PHE A 39 2.35 11.30 3.30
CA PHE A 39 3.48 10.77 4.07
C PHE A 39 4.21 9.70 3.26
N ILE A 40 5.50 9.89 3.03
CA ILE A 40 6.38 8.94 2.36
C ILE A 40 7.53 8.65 3.32
N GLN A 41 7.61 7.41 3.79
CA GLN A 41 8.60 6.99 4.76
C GLN A 41 9.34 5.76 4.28
N ASN A 42 10.67 5.86 4.22
CA ASN A 42 11.53 4.75 3.83
C ASN A 42 11.04 4.04 2.55
N ALA A 43 10.70 4.81 1.52
CA ALA A 43 10.09 4.32 0.29
C ALA A 43 10.71 4.93 -0.96
N LEU A 44 10.58 4.25 -2.07
CA LEU A 44 10.91 4.75 -3.41
C LEU A 44 9.60 5.13 -4.11
N CYS A 45 9.29 6.41 -4.15
CA CYS A 45 8.11 6.91 -4.84
C CYS A 45 8.57 7.62 -6.13
N LYS A 46 8.33 6.99 -7.28
CA LYS A 46 8.72 7.48 -8.61
C LYS A 46 7.55 8.12 -9.35
N THR A 47 6.31 7.81 -8.95
CA THR A 47 5.12 8.46 -9.51
C THR A 47 5.01 9.91 -9.04
N ALA A 48 4.45 10.78 -9.89
CA ALA A 48 4.18 12.17 -9.54
C ALA A 48 2.94 12.28 -8.66
N LEU A 49 3.12 12.82 -7.45
CA LEU A 49 2.03 13.08 -6.52
C LEU A 49 1.58 14.55 -6.64
N THR A 50 0.30 14.78 -6.48
CA THR A 50 -0.37 16.08 -6.51
C THR A 50 -1.23 16.28 -5.27
N GLU A 51 -1.92 17.41 -5.15
CA GLU A 51 -2.90 17.66 -4.08
C GLU A 51 -4.05 16.64 -4.08
N GLN A 52 -4.36 16.05 -5.22
CA GLN A 52 -5.41 15.03 -5.35
C GLN A 52 -5.06 13.73 -4.63
N ASN A 53 -3.78 13.48 -4.38
CA ASN A 53 -3.29 12.33 -3.64
C ASN A 53 -3.30 12.54 -2.11
N SER A 54 -4.16 13.43 -1.61
CA SER A 54 -4.30 13.67 -0.16
C SER A 54 -4.64 12.40 0.62
N ASN A 55 -4.31 12.37 1.92
CA ASN A 55 -4.48 11.21 2.81
C ASN A 55 -3.75 9.95 2.32
N THR A 56 -2.54 10.12 1.80
CA THR A 56 -1.71 9.02 1.31
C THR A 56 -0.55 8.73 2.25
N TRP A 57 -0.33 7.44 2.53
CA TRP A 57 0.78 6.93 3.31
C TRP A 57 1.52 5.85 2.52
N ILE A 58 2.79 6.06 2.25
CA ILE A 58 3.65 5.10 1.55
C ILE A 58 4.82 4.78 2.48
N GLU A 59 4.96 3.51 2.86
CA GLU A 59 5.99 3.10 3.80
C GLU A 59 6.65 1.78 3.37
N ASN A 60 7.99 1.73 3.44
CA ASN A 60 8.79 0.55 3.12
C ASN A 60 8.38 -0.08 1.77
N SER A 61 8.16 0.75 0.75
CA SER A 61 7.53 0.36 -0.51
C SER A 61 8.16 1.03 -1.71
N CYS A 62 8.08 0.38 -2.85
CA CYS A 62 8.33 0.97 -4.15
C CYS A 62 7.01 1.25 -4.88
N VAL A 63 6.73 2.52 -5.15
CA VAL A 63 5.65 2.97 -6.03
C VAL A 63 6.27 3.47 -7.32
N GLY A 64 6.13 2.69 -8.40
CA GLY A 64 6.78 2.91 -9.69
C GLY A 64 6.21 4.10 -10.47
N GLU A 65 6.83 4.40 -11.61
CA GLU A 65 6.43 5.51 -12.50
C GLU A 65 5.04 5.32 -13.10
N HIS A 66 4.63 4.06 -13.29
CA HIS A 66 3.38 3.70 -13.95
C HIS A 66 2.22 3.45 -12.97
N TRP A 67 2.40 3.81 -11.70
CA TRP A 67 1.34 3.78 -10.72
C TRP A 67 0.49 5.05 -10.78
N GLN A 68 -0.83 4.86 -10.72
CA GLN A 68 -1.80 5.93 -10.56
C GLN A 68 -2.47 5.78 -9.20
N LEU A 69 -2.35 6.81 -8.37
CA LEU A 69 -2.95 6.84 -7.03
C LEU A 69 -4.05 7.90 -7.01
N HIS A 70 -5.20 7.56 -6.45
CA HIS A 70 -6.35 8.47 -6.42
C HIS A 70 -6.61 9.10 -5.04
N GLY A 71 -5.66 8.94 -4.11
CA GLY A 71 -5.75 9.49 -2.76
C GLY A 71 -6.41 8.55 -1.74
N SER A 72 -6.26 8.88 -0.48
CA SER A 72 -6.68 8.01 0.63
C SER A 72 -6.14 6.59 0.49
N ASN A 73 -4.87 6.47 0.13
CA ASN A 73 -4.18 5.20 -0.09
C ASN A 73 -3.11 4.97 0.99
N ILE A 74 -3.05 3.78 1.53
CA ILE A 74 -1.95 3.30 2.38
C ILE A 74 -1.27 2.16 1.64
N ILE A 75 0.04 2.29 1.42
CA ILE A 75 0.83 1.31 0.65
C ILE A 75 2.02 0.89 1.51
N THR A 76 2.09 -0.39 1.86
CA THR A 76 3.16 -0.93 2.68
C THR A 76 3.75 -2.22 2.11
N GLY A 77 5.05 -2.40 2.29
CA GLY A 77 5.74 -3.65 2.00
C GLY A 77 5.86 -4.02 0.51
N VAL A 78 5.53 -3.13 -0.42
CA VAL A 78 5.64 -3.39 -1.86
C VAL A 78 7.10 -3.38 -2.28
N PRO A 79 7.67 -4.51 -2.77
CA PRO A 79 9.06 -4.56 -3.21
C PRO A 79 9.29 -3.74 -4.47
N GLU A 80 10.54 -3.58 -4.87
CA GLU A 80 10.87 -2.91 -6.13
C GLU A 80 10.19 -3.61 -7.30
N ASN A 81 9.55 -2.82 -8.17
CA ASN A 81 8.70 -3.31 -9.25
C ASN A 81 8.61 -2.32 -10.42
N ASP A 82 8.14 -2.82 -11.54
CA ASP A 82 7.81 -2.07 -12.77
C ASP A 82 6.30 -2.11 -13.10
N TRP A 83 5.48 -2.24 -12.09
CA TRP A 83 4.04 -2.45 -12.23
C TRP A 83 3.29 -1.24 -12.79
N HIS A 84 2.24 -1.54 -13.55
CA HIS A 84 1.22 -0.59 -13.99
C HIS A 84 -0.03 -0.78 -13.15
N VAL A 85 -0.18 0.02 -12.12
CA VAL A 85 -1.28 -0.10 -11.16
C VAL A 85 -2.13 1.16 -11.16
N ASP A 86 -3.43 0.97 -11.27
CA ASP A 86 -4.44 1.99 -11.01
C ASP A 86 -5.11 1.68 -9.67
N LEU A 87 -4.65 2.37 -8.60
CA LEU A 87 -5.13 2.14 -7.24
C LEU A 87 -6.23 3.16 -6.90
N PRO A 88 -7.50 2.71 -6.80
CA PRO A 88 -8.63 3.59 -6.61
C PRO A 88 -8.58 4.38 -5.30
N LEU A 89 -9.37 5.45 -5.23
CA LEU A 89 -9.58 6.25 -4.02
C LEU A 89 -9.99 5.36 -2.85
N GLY A 90 -9.29 5.48 -1.72
CA GLY A 90 -9.62 4.76 -0.50
C GLY A 90 -9.21 3.28 -0.48
N VAL A 91 -8.57 2.77 -1.54
CA VAL A 91 -8.01 1.42 -1.57
C VAL A 91 -6.58 1.45 -1.08
N CYS A 92 -6.28 0.58 -0.14
CA CYS A 92 -4.96 0.39 0.46
C CYS A 92 -4.35 -0.94 0.02
N LEU A 93 -3.04 -1.07 0.13
CA LEU A 93 -2.31 -2.27 -0.27
C LEU A 93 -1.18 -2.59 0.70
N ASP A 94 -1.20 -3.80 1.23
CA ASP A 94 -0.05 -4.41 1.89
C ASP A 94 0.48 -5.57 1.04
N MET A 95 1.80 -5.63 0.88
CA MET A 95 2.48 -6.83 0.40
C MET A 95 3.30 -7.44 1.53
N VAL A 96 2.98 -8.66 1.88
CA VAL A 96 3.62 -9.35 3.01
C VAL A 96 4.41 -10.55 2.50
N PRO A 97 5.74 -10.56 2.66
CA PRO A 97 6.50 -11.77 2.41
C PRO A 97 6.09 -12.84 3.42
N ILE A 98 5.80 -14.05 2.96
CA ILE A 98 5.27 -15.12 3.80
C ILE A 98 6.09 -16.40 3.70
N ASP A 99 6.03 -17.18 4.78
CA ASP A 99 6.64 -18.51 4.87
C ASP A 99 5.66 -19.56 4.34
N THR A 100 5.91 -20.02 3.12
CA THR A 100 5.14 -21.06 2.44
C THR A 100 6.09 -22.00 1.69
N PRO A 101 5.62 -23.16 1.19
CA PRO A 101 6.44 -24.01 0.31
C PRO A 101 6.90 -23.30 -0.98
N LEU A 102 6.26 -22.19 -1.38
CA LEU A 102 6.69 -21.37 -2.51
C LEU A 102 7.83 -20.44 -2.07
N PRO A 103 9.04 -20.56 -2.63
CA PRO A 103 10.14 -19.70 -2.24
C PRO A 103 9.89 -18.25 -2.63
N ASN A 104 10.28 -17.32 -1.77
CA ASN A 104 10.16 -15.88 -2.02
C ASN A 104 8.75 -15.37 -2.29
N ALA A 105 7.72 -16.10 -1.85
CA ALA A 105 6.34 -15.71 -2.07
C ALA A 105 5.94 -14.46 -1.26
N TYR A 106 4.99 -13.72 -1.82
CA TYR A 106 4.29 -12.62 -1.16
C TYR A 106 2.79 -12.91 -1.13
N ALA A 107 2.14 -12.52 -0.05
CA ALA A 107 0.70 -12.37 -0.01
C ALA A 107 0.34 -10.94 -0.42
N LEU A 108 -0.64 -10.82 -1.30
CA LEU A 108 -1.16 -9.56 -1.80
C LEU A 108 -2.45 -9.23 -1.06
N ARG A 109 -2.44 -8.16 -0.25
CA ARG A 109 -3.56 -7.76 0.60
C ARG A 109 -4.06 -6.35 0.25
N PRO A 110 -4.92 -6.18 -0.76
CA PRO A 110 -5.68 -4.95 -0.91
C PRO A 110 -6.82 -4.90 0.11
N TYR A 111 -7.15 -3.69 0.60
CA TYR A 111 -8.24 -3.46 1.56
C TYR A 111 -8.73 -2.01 1.48
N GLY A 112 -9.90 -1.70 2.02
CA GLY A 112 -10.40 -0.33 2.08
C GLY A 112 -9.93 0.41 3.32
N MET A 113 -9.58 1.68 3.17
CA MET A 113 -9.15 2.54 4.29
C MET A 113 -10.17 2.62 5.43
N HIS A 114 -11.44 2.49 5.09
CA HIS A 114 -12.56 2.60 6.03
C HIS A 114 -13.18 1.26 6.40
N ASP A 115 -12.68 0.15 5.87
CA ASP A 115 -13.19 -1.17 6.19
C ASP A 115 -12.91 -1.53 7.65
N ALA A 116 -13.93 -2.01 8.35
CA ALA A 116 -13.74 -2.57 9.68
C ALA A 116 -12.97 -3.90 9.64
N PHE A 117 -12.92 -4.53 8.48
CA PHE A 117 -12.27 -5.80 8.15
C PHE A 117 -12.65 -6.95 9.11
N ARG A 118 -13.91 -7.00 9.50
CA ARG A 118 -14.50 -8.02 10.37
C ARG A 118 -15.98 -8.14 10.10
N GLY A 119 -16.58 -9.24 10.52
CA GLY A 119 -18.03 -9.47 10.44
C GLY A 119 -18.39 -10.50 9.38
N ASP A 120 -19.66 -10.92 9.42
CA ASP A 120 -20.19 -11.91 8.50
C ASP A 120 -20.24 -11.37 7.07
N ILE A 121 -19.54 -12.04 6.15
CA ILE A 121 -19.42 -11.61 4.75
C ILE A 121 -20.71 -11.65 3.95
N THR A 122 -21.76 -12.28 4.49
CA THR A 122 -23.10 -12.28 3.89
C THR A 122 -23.91 -11.03 4.24
N LEU A 123 -23.45 -10.27 5.25
CA LEU A 123 -24.14 -9.07 5.69
C LEU A 123 -23.71 -7.84 4.87
N PRO A 124 -24.65 -6.93 4.55
CA PRO A 124 -24.36 -5.75 3.73
C PRO A 124 -23.39 -4.77 4.40
N ASP A 125 -23.30 -4.75 5.72
CA ASP A 125 -22.42 -3.87 6.49
C ASP A 125 -20.96 -4.38 6.57
N THR A 126 -20.71 -5.61 6.12
CA THR A 126 -19.36 -6.15 6.05
C THR A 126 -18.72 -5.71 4.75
N THR A 127 -17.87 -4.67 4.82
CA THR A 127 -17.27 -4.03 3.64
C THR A 127 -15.89 -4.57 3.33
N TYR A 128 -15.59 -4.60 2.03
CA TYR A 128 -14.28 -4.87 1.46
C TYR A 128 -14.00 -3.89 0.31
N MET A 129 -12.95 -3.10 0.46
CA MET A 129 -12.62 -1.99 -0.45
C MET A 129 -13.79 -1.01 -0.69
N GLY A 130 -14.55 -0.72 0.39
CA GLY A 130 -15.60 0.28 0.40
C GLY A 130 -16.96 -0.17 -0.13
N VAL A 131 -17.10 -1.43 -0.59
CA VAL A 131 -18.38 -2.04 -0.98
C VAL A 131 -18.68 -3.26 -0.11
N SER A 132 -19.92 -3.78 -0.10
CA SER A 132 -20.17 -5.02 0.62
C SER A 132 -19.37 -6.18 0.03
N MET A 133 -18.96 -7.14 0.85
CA MET A 133 -18.19 -8.29 0.36
C MET A 133 -18.95 -9.08 -0.72
N SER A 134 -20.28 -9.19 -0.58
CA SER A 134 -21.13 -9.84 -1.58
C SER A 134 -21.16 -9.09 -2.92
N GLU A 135 -21.19 -7.76 -2.88
CA GLU A 135 -21.12 -6.93 -4.09
C GLU A 135 -19.76 -7.05 -4.76
N TRP A 136 -18.65 -6.97 -4.00
CA TRP A 136 -17.30 -7.16 -4.52
C TRP A 136 -17.16 -8.51 -5.23
N ALA A 137 -17.63 -9.59 -4.60
CA ALA A 137 -17.58 -10.93 -5.16
C ALA A 137 -18.44 -11.05 -6.44
N SER A 138 -19.66 -10.50 -6.41
CA SER A 138 -20.57 -10.50 -7.56
C SER A 138 -19.97 -9.76 -8.77
N LEU A 139 -19.41 -8.56 -8.55
CA LEU A 139 -18.77 -7.77 -9.61
C LEU A 139 -17.60 -8.49 -10.27
N ARG A 140 -16.95 -9.40 -9.55
CA ARG A 140 -15.78 -10.17 -10.01
C ARG A 140 -16.10 -11.60 -10.43
N GLY A 141 -17.38 -11.99 -10.39
CA GLY A 141 -17.82 -13.33 -10.72
C GLY A 141 -17.20 -14.40 -9.82
N VAL A 142 -17.08 -14.10 -8.54
CA VAL A 142 -16.58 -15.02 -7.50
C VAL A 142 -17.74 -15.45 -6.61
N ASN A 143 -17.84 -16.74 -6.32
CA ASN A 143 -18.81 -17.22 -5.35
C ASN A 143 -18.25 -17.07 -3.94
N LEU A 144 -19.05 -16.55 -3.02
CA LEU A 144 -18.63 -16.41 -1.62
C LEU A 144 -18.29 -17.77 -0.98
N GLU A 145 -18.94 -18.82 -1.39
CA GLU A 145 -18.70 -20.19 -0.90
C GLU A 145 -17.28 -20.69 -1.26
N ASP A 146 -16.70 -20.20 -2.36
CA ASP A 146 -15.36 -20.59 -2.81
C ASP A 146 -14.22 -19.94 -1.99
N ILE A 147 -14.51 -18.86 -1.27
CA ILE A 147 -13.51 -18.10 -0.52
C ILE A 147 -13.61 -18.31 1.00
N GLN A 148 -14.55 -19.13 1.46
CA GLN A 148 -15.01 -19.14 2.84
C GLN A 148 -15.10 -20.52 3.49
N PRO A 149 -14.25 -20.83 4.49
CA PRO A 149 -14.56 -21.88 5.46
C PRO A 149 -15.43 -21.40 6.64
N GLN A 150 -15.48 -20.09 6.91
CA GLN A 150 -16.23 -19.50 8.05
C GLN A 150 -16.79 -18.13 7.64
N ALA A 151 -17.90 -17.72 8.25
CA ALA A 151 -18.63 -16.52 7.84
C ALA A 151 -17.93 -15.17 8.10
N ASP A 152 -16.83 -15.13 8.85
CA ASP A 152 -16.13 -13.89 9.19
C ASP A 152 -15.12 -13.48 8.11
N LEU A 153 -15.11 -12.19 7.74
CA LEU A 153 -14.20 -11.62 6.74
C LEU A 153 -12.71 -11.85 7.08
N GLN A 154 -12.35 -11.88 8.37
CA GLN A 154 -10.96 -12.13 8.78
C GLN A 154 -10.51 -13.56 8.49
N ALA A 155 -11.45 -14.50 8.38
CA ALA A 155 -11.21 -15.88 8.02
C ALA A 155 -11.39 -16.16 6.52
N ALA A 156 -11.90 -15.20 5.75
CA ALA A 156 -12.08 -15.33 4.30
C ALA A 156 -10.73 -15.38 3.58
N ARG A 157 -10.49 -16.44 2.80
CA ARG A 157 -9.24 -16.62 2.03
C ARG A 157 -9.31 -15.87 0.71
N ILE A 158 -9.01 -14.58 0.75
CA ILE A 158 -9.10 -13.65 -0.39
C ILE A 158 -7.75 -13.10 -0.83
N PHE A 159 -6.69 -13.26 -0.04
CA PHE A 159 -5.36 -12.72 -0.35
C PHE A 159 -4.53 -13.74 -1.11
N PRO A 160 -4.32 -13.54 -2.43
CA PRO A 160 -3.54 -14.47 -3.23
C PRO A 160 -2.06 -14.42 -2.87
N ILE A 161 -1.43 -15.58 -3.01
CA ILE A 161 -0.01 -15.78 -2.77
C ILE A 161 0.66 -16.12 -4.09
N SER A 162 1.78 -15.46 -4.40
CA SER A 162 2.62 -15.83 -5.53
C SER A 162 4.07 -15.41 -5.30
N GLN A 163 4.98 -16.09 -5.99
CA GLN A 163 6.37 -15.67 -6.18
C GLN A 163 6.54 -14.89 -7.49
N ASP A 164 5.56 -14.97 -8.39
CA ASP A 164 5.55 -14.25 -9.67
C ASP A 164 4.97 -12.86 -9.49
N MET A 165 5.84 -11.85 -9.59
CA MET A 165 5.47 -10.45 -9.41
C MET A 165 4.51 -9.94 -10.49
N LYS A 166 4.58 -10.46 -11.73
CA LYS A 166 3.65 -10.08 -12.79
C LYS A 166 2.26 -10.67 -12.58
N ALA A 167 2.22 -11.91 -12.06
CA ALA A 167 0.96 -12.51 -11.66
C ALA A 167 0.29 -11.72 -10.52
N LEU A 168 1.08 -11.24 -9.53
CA LEU A 168 0.58 -10.40 -8.44
C LEU A 168 0.07 -9.05 -8.95
N GLU A 169 0.78 -8.38 -9.85
CA GLU A 169 0.34 -7.14 -10.51
C GLU A 169 -1.02 -7.32 -11.18
N ARG A 170 -1.15 -8.36 -11.99
CA ARG A 170 -2.36 -8.61 -12.74
C ARG A 170 -3.54 -8.96 -11.85
N MET A 171 -3.32 -9.79 -10.83
CA MET A 171 -4.33 -10.10 -9.83
C MET A 171 -4.72 -8.85 -9.02
N LEU A 172 -3.76 -7.99 -8.65
CA LEU A 172 -4.05 -6.73 -7.97
C LEU A 172 -5.00 -5.86 -8.79
N ASN A 173 -4.64 -5.56 -10.04
CA ASN A 173 -5.46 -4.74 -10.92
C ASN A 173 -6.87 -5.31 -11.09
N TRP A 174 -7.01 -6.64 -11.23
CA TRP A 174 -8.31 -7.28 -11.27
C TRP A 174 -9.08 -7.11 -9.95
N MET A 175 -8.41 -7.28 -8.81
CA MET A 175 -9.05 -7.14 -7.49
C MET A 175 -9.56 -5.73 -7.21
N VAL A 176 -8.88 -4.69 -7.69
CA VAL A 176 -9.15 -3.30 -7.28
C VAL A 176 -9.85 -2.47 -8.35
N SER A 177 -9.55 -2.66 -9.64
CA SER A 177 -10.04 -1.78 -10.71
C SER A 177 -10.63 -2.53 -11.92
N ASN A 178 -9.94 -3.55 -12.45
CA ASN A 178 -10.29 -4.20 -13.71
C ASN A 178 -11.00 -5.56 -13.51
N ALA A 179 -12.21 -5.55 -12.98
CA ALA A 179 -13.00 -6.76 -12.75
C ALA A 179 -13.29 -7.59 -14.04
N GLY A 180 -13.15 -6.99 -15.21
CA GLY A 180 -13.39 -7.63 -16.52
C GLY A 180 -12.23 -8.51 -17.03
N ASP A 181 -11.06 -8.52 -16.39
CA ASP A 181 -9.93 -9.37 -16.79
C ASP A 181 -10.19 -10.84 -16.39
N VAL A 182 -10.74 -11.61 -17.33
CA VAL A 182 -11.09 -13.02 -17.13
C VAL A 182 -9.87 -13.88 -16.81
N GLU A 183 -8.72 -13.60 -17.42
CA GLU A 183 -7.51 -14.37 -17.19
C GLU A 183 -6.94 -14.09 -15.78
N ALA A 184 -6.95 -12.84 -15.35
CA ALA A 184 -6.56 -12.47 -13.98
C ALA A 184 -7.49 -13.10 -12.93
N ARG A 185 -8.80 -13.15 -13.21
CA ARG A 185 -9.78 -13.89 -12.40
C ARG A 185 -9.41 -15.36 -12.26
N GLU A 186 -9.13 -16.04 -13.38
CA GLU A 186 -8.72 -17.44 -13.37
C GLU A 186 -7.40 -17.66 -12.62
N MET A 187 -6.44 -16.74 -12.74
CA MET A 187 -5.20 -16.76 -11.97
C MET A 187 -5.51 -16.65 -10.48
N TRP A 188 -6.33 -15.69 -10.10
CA TRP A 188 -6.73 -15.49 -8.70
C TRP A 188 -7.48 -16.71 -8.13
N LEU A 189 -8.40 -17.31 -8.89
CA LEU A 189 -9.14 -18.49 -8.45
C LEU A 189 -8.21 -19.67 -8.16
N LYS A 190 -7.18 -19.87 -8.99
CA LYS A 190 -6.20 -20.98 -8.88
C LYS A 190 -5.07 -20.71 -7.88
N ALA A 191 -4.77 -19.45 -7.59
CA ALA A 191 -3.70 -19.09 -6.68
C ALA A 191 -3.97 -19.62 -5.25
N PRO A 192 -2.96 -20.11 -4.54
CA PRO A 192 -3.09 -20.31 -3.11
C PRO A 192 -3.42 -19.00 -2.44
N LYS A 193 -4.21 -19.04 -1.37
CA LYS A 193 -4.67 -17.85 -0.67
C LYS A 193 -4.55 -18.01 0.83
N VAL A 194 -4.37 -16.87 1.49
CA VAL A 194 -4.47 -16.76 2.97
C VAL A 194 -5.60 -15.82 3.35
N CYS A 195 -6.09 -15.99 4.56
CA CYS A 195 -6.96 -15.02 5.24
C CYS A 195 -6.13 -14.07 6.13
N ALA A 196 -6.77 -13.06 6.70
CA ALA A 196 -6.07 -12.09 7.55
C ALA A 196 -5.46 -12.73 8.81
N ASN A 197 -6.14 -13.71 9.40
CA ASN A 197 -5.64 -14.41 10.58
C ASN A 197 -4.36 -15.22 10.23
N GLU A 198 -4.41 -15.99 9.15
CA GLU A 198 -3.25 -16.78 8.69
C GLU A 198 -2.07 -15.91 8.27
N LEU A 199 -2.34 -14.75 7.69
CA LEU A 199 -1.30 -13.82 7.22
C LEU A 199 -0.40 -13.35 8.38
N SER A 200 -1.00 -13.09 9.56
CA SER A 200 -0.24 -12.69 10.74
C SER A 200 0.71 -13.77 11.23
N ASP A 201 0.28 -15.03 11.16
CA ASP A 201 1.06 -16.18 11.63
C ASP A 201 2.16 -16.59 10.64
N GLN A 202 1.93 -16.37 9.34
CA GLN A 202 2.83 -16.81 8.26
C GLN A 202 3.77 -15.71 7.75
N ALA A 203 3.68 -14.50 8.28
CA ALA A 203 4.52 -13.38 7.86
C ALA A 203 6.01 -13.67 8.11
N ASN A 204 6.83 -13.55 7.07
CA ASN A 204 8.28 -13.68 7.19
C ASN A 204 8.91 -12.37 7.67
N LEU A 205 9.05 -12.20 8.97
CA LEU A 205 9.57 -11.00 9.59
C LEU A 205 11.03 -10.69 9.19
N ARG A 206 11.83 -11.71 8.90
CA ARG A 206 13.23 -11.52 8.46
C ARG A 206 13.28 -10.88 7.06
N ARG A 207 12.44 -11.34 6.15
CA ARG A 207 12.34 -10.75 4.80
C ARG A 207 11.76 -9.33 4.86
N LEU A 208 10.78 -9.09 5.71
CA LEU A 208 10.27 -7.73 5.97
C LEU A 208 11.37 -6.80 6.46
N GLN A 209 12.16 -7.26 7.43
CA GLN A 209 13.29 -6.48 7.96
C GLN A 209 14.34 -6.21 6.88
N ALA A 210 14.73 -7.22 6.11
CA ALA A 210 15.71 -7.07 5.02
C ALA A 210 15.23 -6.05 3.99
N GLN A 211 13.99 -6.12 3.55
CA GLN A 211 13.39 -5.17 2.61
C GLN A 211 13.40 -3.72 3.17
N ARG A 212 13.10 -3.54 4.44
CA ARG A 212 13.17 -2.22 5.10
C ARG A 212 14.59 -1.66 5.10
N GLU A 213 15.58 -2.48 5.40
CA GLU A 213 16.98 -2.06 5.39
C GLU A 213 17.49 -1.74 3.96
N ASP A 214 17.02 -2.47 2.94
CA ASP A 214 17.33 -2.19 1.54
C ASP A 214 16.79 -0.81 1.14
N PHE A 215 15.54 -0.49 1.40
CA PHE A 215 14.97 0.85 1.16
C PHE A 215 15.71 1.94 1.94
N ARG A 216 16.04 1.68 3.20
CA ARG A 216 16.80 2.60 4.03
C ARG A 216 18.17 2.90 3.44
N SER A 217 18.89 1.87 2.99
CA SER A 217 20.20 2.02 2.37
C SER A 217 20.15 2.86 1.09
N GLN A 218 19.17 2.60 0.22
CA GLN A 218 18.93 3.35 -1.01
C GLN A 218 18.60 4.81 -0.72
N ASN A 219 17.70 5.08 0.22
CA ASN A 219 17.33 6.44 0.61
C ASN A 219 18.49 7.23 1.23
N LEU A 220 19.28 6.61 2.11
CA LEU A 220 20.46 7.24 2.69
C LEU A 220 21.51 7.59 1.63
N THR A 221 21.70 6.72 0.64
CA THR A 221 22.60 6.97 -0.49
C THR A 221 22.14 8.16 -1.32
N ALA A 222 20.83 8.23 -1.61
CA ALA A 222 20.24 9.35 -2.36
C ALA A 222 20.34 10.67 -1.57
N LEU A 223 20.08 10.67 -0.27
CA LEU A 223 20.22 11.83 0.60
C LEU A 223 21.67 12.32 0.67
N ALA A 224 22.64 11.40 0.81
CA ALA A 224 24.06 11.77 0.83
C ALA A 224 24.52 12.38 -0.49
N ALA A 225 24.04 11.87 -1.64
CA ALA A 225 24.33 12.43 -2.94
C ALA A 225 23.73 13.84 -3.12
N ASN A 226 22.50 14.06 -2.65
CA ASN A 226 21.85 15.37 -2.71
C ASN A 226 22.51 16.39 -1.78
N HIS A 227 22.93 15.97 -0.59
CA HIS A 227 23.65 16.83 0.34
C HIS A 227 24.99 17.29 -0.23
N ARG A 228 25.76 16.38 -0.83
CA ARG A 228 27.04 16.74 -1.50
C ARG A 228 26.83 17.77 -2.61
N ARG A 229 25.76 17.65 -3.38
CA ARG A 229 25.42 18.64 -4.42
C ARG A 229 25.11 20.01 -3.84
N SER A 230 24.27 20.07 -2.79
CA SER A 230 23.92 21.35 -2.16
C SER A 230 25.11 22.07 -1.54
N VAL A 231 26.02 21.33 -0.90
CA VAL A 231 27.26 21.90 -0.37
C VAL A 231 28.16 22.44 -1.51
N PHE A 232 28.27 21.71 -2.61
CA PHE A 232 29.04 22.15 -3.77
C PHE A 232 28.49 23.44 -4.37
N TYR A 233 27.20 23.57 -4.54
CA TYR A 233 26.56 24.80 -5.05
C TYR A 233 26.72 25.97 -4.08
N GLN A 234 26.62 25.74 -2.78
CA GLN A 234 26.82 26.79 -1.78
C GLN A 234 28.27 27.33 -1.77
N THR A 235 29.24 26.46 -1.84
CA THR A 235 30.66 26.85 -1.96
C THR A 235 30.92 27.67 -3.21
N ASN A 236 30.31 27.33 -4.36
CA ASN A 236 30.50 28.11 -5.58
C ASN A 236 29.77 29.47 -5.57
N LEU A 237 28.72 29.64 -4.78
CA LEU A 237 28.03 30.92 -4.62
C LEU A 237 28.82 31.87 -3.72
N ASP A 238 29.48 31.34 -2.70
CA ASP A 238 30.33 32.11 -1.79
C ASP A 238 31.64 32.59 -2.46
N ASP A 239 32.14 31.82 -3.42
CA ASP A 239 33.30 32.19 -4.24
C ASP A 239 32.97 33.25 -5.33
N MET A 240 31.70 33.55 -5.57
CA MET A 240 31.23 34.54 -6.57
C MET A 240 30.79 35.88 -5.95
N ALA A 241 30.83 36.03 -4.63
CA ALA A 241 30.46 37.21 -3.87
C ALA A 241 31.72 37.96 -3.41
#